data_e0e0141d92187b59cb7299dcbe5460a6
#
_entry.id   e0e0141d92187b59cb7299dcbe5460a6
#
_cell.length_a   1.000
_cell.length_b   1.000
_cell.length_c   1.000
_cell.angle_alpha   90.00
_cell.angle_beta   90.00
_cell.angle_gamma   90.00
#
_symmetry.space_group_name_H-M   'P 1'
#
loop_
_entity.id
_entity.type
_entity.pdbx_description
1 polymer ?
#
loop_
_entity_poly.entity_id
_entity_poly.type
_entity_poly.pdbx_seq_one_letter_code
_entity_poly.pdbx_strand_id
1 'polypeptide(L)'
;MRGSDRRTFLKTTGAAITTVSLAGCGGDGGGGDGGGDGGDGGDGESSGDGGSTGTSGGDGGGGNSLDKIGMTAYVRGGSWITAYIEAARFYAEDQGIELDVRPNQQSAQKQVSDIREFANSDHDAILVGVWQTGAAEGAINQAIQGGTPVFATNADTSSSEIPLYVGFSNYDGGASSAEQMLNALEQQYPDKDTWRVLNVRGVQGNQSANQRSQGFLDVMAEQDRVEVVQTLNGEYARDVAQSTTQEWVQANGRVDGIYSGNLSMGLGVVGALRNLDMLVPRGEEGHICLTQMDGSPEVNPLVGDGTIDAAVDQPNYFYNPIAMYYMREYVESGMDDSVIPEVGSEVTSDQLTIESGQHKGVEMWSEPIWEPGVMREQNGHPWFRTNSVVITQENYDQPFLWGNVWG
;
A
#
# COMPACT_ATOMS: atom_id res chain seq x y z
N MET A 1 42.72 26.94 -5.01
CA MET A 1 42.60 27.77 -6.22
C MET A 1 41.95 26.96 -7.33
N ARG A 2 40.94 27.55 -7.92
CA ARG A 2 40.15 27.15 -9.10
C ARG A 2 39.03 26.12 -8.84
N GLY A 3 37.83 26.71 -8.61
CA GLY A 3 36.55 26.05 -8.85
C GLY A 3 36.33 25.87 -10.34
N SER A 4 35.58 24.85 -10.69
CA SER A 4 34.97 24.73 -12.00
C SER A 4 33.47 24.55 -11.89
N ASP A 5 32.77 25.55 -12.42
CA ASP A 5 31.35 25.66 -12.66
C ASP A 5 30.78 24.44 -13.42
N ARG A 6 29.73 23.86 -12.90
CA ARG A 6 28.84 22.94 -13.63
C ARG A 6 27.46 23.56 -13.83
N ARG A 7 27.41 24.55 -14.72
CA ARG A 7 26.16 25.03 -15.33
C ARG A 7 26.42 25.19 -16.80
N THR A 8 25.95 24.27 -17.63
CA THR A 8 25.52 24.47 -19.01
C THR A 8 25.38 23.12 -19.70
N PHE A 9 24.17 22.56 -19.74
CA PHE A 9 23.71 21.72 -20.86
C PHE A 9 22.18 21.59 -20.76
N LEU A 10 21.51 22.58 -21.31
CA LEU A 10 20.11 22.51 -21.70
C LEU A 10 19.91 23.45 -22.86
N LYS A 11 19.95 22.94 -24.10
CA LYS A 11 19.23 23.50 -25.22
C LYS A 11 19.20 22.53 -26.40
N THR A 12 17.97 22.37 -26.90
CA THR A 12 17.54 21.98 -28.23
C THR A 12 17.54 20.50 -28.62
N THR A 13 16.34 19.92 -28.63
CA THR A 13 15.82 19.34 -29.87
C THR A 13 14.29 19.35 -29.82
N GLY A 14 13.64 20.19 -30.59
CA GLY A 14 12.23 20.14 -30.89
C GLY A 14 11.97 19.03 -31.91
N ALA A 15 10.95 18.23 -31.70
CA ALA A 15 10.40 17.33 -32.69
C ALA A 15 8.89 17.53 -32.78
N ALA A 16 8.42 17.69 -33.99
CA ALA A 16 7.09 18.07 -34.40
C ALA A 16 6.02 17.04 -34.02
N ILE A 17 4.89 17.56 -33.55
CA ILE A 17 3.64 16.80 -33.34
C ILE A 17 2.89 16.83 -34.69
N THR A 18 2.74 15.67 -35.31
CA THR A 18 1.81 15.44 -36.42
C THR A 18 0.47 14.98 -35.85
N THR A 19 -0.51 15.85 -35.95
CA THR A 19 -1.94 15.54 -35.69
C THR A 19 -2.48 14.71 -36.86
N VAL A 20 -2.97 13.53 -36.61
CA VAL A 20 -3.80 12.75 -37.52
C VAL A 20 -5.26 12.92 -37.10
N SER A 21 -5.99 13.65 -37.94
CA SER A 21 -7.44 13.75 -37.90
C SER A 21 -8.04 12.52 -38.61
N LEU A 22 -8.90 11.78 -37.97
CA LEU A 22 -9.78 10.80 -38.60
C LEU A 22 -11.21 11.29 -38.51
N ALA A 23 -11.74 11.60 -39.69
CA ALA A 23 -13.11 12.00 -39.96
C ALA A 23 -14.07 10.83 -39.81
N GLY A 24 -15.32 11.18 -39.43
CA GLY A 24 -16.41 10.31 -39.12
C GLY A 24 -17.05 9.54 -40.29
N CYS A 25 -17.92 8.67 -39.93
CA CYS A 25 -19.09 8.27 -40.74
C CYS A 25 -20.26 7.98 -39.83
N GLY A 26 -21.35 8.70 -40.08
CA GLY A 26 -22.63 8.52 -39.46
C GLY A 26 -23.40 7.34 -40.07
N GLY A 27 -24.42 6.90 -39.42
CA GLY A 27 -25.39 5.91 -39.86
C GLY A 27 -26.68 6.05 -39.09
N ASP A 28 -27.66 6.58 -39.77
CA ASP A 28 -29.06 6.76 -39.40
C ASP A 28 -29.82 5.45 -39.24
N GLY A 29 -30.92 5.52 -38.49
CA GLY A 29 -32.05 4.62 -38.75
C GLY A 29 -32.84 4.17 -37.56
N GLY A 30 -33.95 4.84 -37.26
CA GLY A 30 -35.33 4.40 -37.28
C GLY A 30 -35.81 3.82 -35.96
N GLY A 31 -36.71 4.37 -35.20
CA GLY A 31 -38.13 4.61 -35.50
C GLY A 31 -38.97 3.51 -34.90
N GLY A 32 -39.90 3.84 -33.93
CA GLY A 32 -40.90 2.89 -33.46
C GLY A 32 -41.68 3.40 -32.24
N ASP A 33 -42.80 4.00 -32.55
CA ASP A 33 -43.91 4.47 -31.68
C ASP A 33 -44.63 3.36 -30.91
N GLY A 34 -45.36 3.79 -29.85
CA GLY A 34 -46.49 3.09 -29.21
C GLY A 34 -46.52 3.35 -27.71
N GLY A 35 -47.31 4.15 -27.11
CA GLY A 35 -48.71 4.49 -27.26
C GLY A 35 -49.58 3.70 -26.26
N GLY A 36 -50.23 4.40 -25.29
CA GLY A 36 -51.33 3.84 -24.51
C GLY A 36 -51.15 4.10 -22.98
N ASP A 37 -51.69 5.06 -22.37
CA ASP A 37 -53.07 5.47 -22.06
C ASP A 37 -53.63 4.72 -20.83
N GLY A 38 -54.07 5.51 -19.81
CA GLY A 38 -55.29 5.31 -19.14
C GLY A 38 -55.33 5.05 -17.63
N GLY A 39 -55.88 6.04 -16.89
CA GLY A 39 -56.87 5.81 -15.87
C GLY A 39 -56.37 5.92 -14.42
N ASP A 40 -56.68 7.00 -13.77
CA ASP A 40 -57.86 7.55 -13.11
C ASP A 40 -58.10 7.01 -11.68
N GLY A 41 -58.12 7.92 -10.71
CA GLY A 41 -59.19 8.14 -9.73
C GLY A 41 -59.04 7.45 -8.37
N GLY A 42 -59.06 8.28 -7.35
CA GLY A 42 -59.51 7.84 -6.05
C GLY A 42 -59.14 8.70 -4.86
N ASP A 43 -59.90 9.79 -4.64
CA ASP A 43 -59.95 10.58 -3.42
C ASP A 43 -60.37 9.75 -2.20
N GLY A 44 -59.84 10.08 -1.03
CA GLY A 44 -60.31 9.53 0.22
C GLY A 44 -59.77 10.28 1.43
N GLU A 45 -60.36 11.40 1.77
CA GLU A 45 -60.23 12.07 3.07
C GLU A 45 -60.80 11.20 4.20
N SER A 46 -60.12 11.13 5.35
CA SER A 46 -60.81 11.13 6.64
C SER A 46 -59.87 11.50 7.81
N SER A 47 -60.27 12.50 8.49
CA SER A 47 -59.85 13.12 9.73
C SER A 47 -59.98 12.20 10.98
N GLY A 48 -59.18 12.52 12.02
CA GLY A 48 -59.42 12.08 13.41
C GLY A 48 -58.16 12.06 14.27
N ASP A 49 -57.78 13.15 14.83
CA ASP A 49 -57.85 13.63 16.23
C ASP A 49 -57.28 12.69 17.31
N GLY A 50 -56.48 13.28 18.22
CA GLY A 50 -56.22 12.69 19.52
C GLY A 50 -54.77 12.76 20.05
N GLY A 51 -54.42 13.89 20.64
CA GLY A 51 -53.17 14.19 21.30
C GLY A 51 -52.71 13.22 22.40
N SER A 52 -51.45 13.25 22.63
CA SER A 52 -50.88 13.19 23.98
C SER A 52 -49.43 13.69 23.95
N THR A 53 -49.25 14.81 24.61
CA THR A 53 -47.96 15.35 24.99
C THR A 53 -47.27 14.41 25.96
N GLY A 54 -46.15 13.82 25.52
CA GLY A 54 -45.19 13.14 26.36
C GLY A 54 -43.83 13.74 26.12
N THR A 55 -43.54 14.82 26.85
CA THR A 55 -42.19 15.37 26.95
C THR A 55 -41.36 14.41 27.81
N SER A 56 -40.64 13.49 27.19
CA SER A 56 -39.49 12.87 27.82
C SER A 56 -38.29 13.66 27.33
N GLY A 57 -37.76 14.52 28.21
CA GLY A 57 -36.45 15.08 28.05
C GLY A 57 -35.43 13.92 28.06
N GLY A 58 -34.97 13.55 26.90
CA GLY A 58 -33.75 12.82 26.71
C GLY A 58 -32.66 13.86 26.72
N ASP A 59 -31.81 13.82 27.74
CA ASP A 59 -30.50 14.43 27.75
C ASP A 59 -29.71 13.82 26.59
N GLY A 60 -29.82 14.42 25.45
CA GLY A 60 -29.02 14.07 24.28
C GLY A 60 -27.69 14.80 24.33
N GLY A 61 -26.81 14.35 25.19
CA GLY A 61 -25.38 14.50 24.98
C GLY A 61 -25.02 13.56 23.83
N GLY A 62 -25.32 13.96 22.60
CA GLY A 62 -24.82 13.27 21.40
C GLY A 62 -23.36 13.65 21.25
N GLY A 63 -22.48 12.96 21.96
CA GLY A 63 -21.06 12.92 21.59
C GLY A 63 -20.97 12.27 20.22
N ASN A 64 -20.14 12.80 19.35
CA ASN A 64 -19.81 12.12 18.09
C ASN A 64 -19.24 10.74 18.43
N SER A 65 -19.76 9.68 17.86
CA SER A 65 -19.22 8.32 17.99
C SER A 65 -18.74 7.85 16.63
N LEU A 66 -17.73 7.00 16.63
CA LEU A 66 -17.27 6.33 15.41
C LEU A 66 -17.90 4.94 15.36
N ASP A 67 -19.08 4.84 14.76
CA ASP A 67 -19.86 3.61 14.69
C ASP A 67 -19.71 2.90 13.34
N LYS A 68 -19.47 3.68 12.25
CA LYS A 68 -19.44 3.13 10.88
C LYS A 68 -18.37 3.74 10.01
N ILE A 69 -17.51 2.90 9.43
CA ILE A 69 -16.43 3.30 8.51
C ILE A 69 -16.66 2.71 7.12
N GLY A 70 -16.53 3.54 6.09
CA GLY A 70 -16.38 3.09 4.71
C GLY A 70 -14.92 2.88 4.35
N MET A 71 -14.53 1.70 3.88
CA MET A 71 -13.17 1.41 3.44
C MET A 71 -13.11 1.11 1.95
N THR A 72 -12.31 1.85 1.18
CA THR A 72 -11.98 1.51 -0.20
C THR A 72 -10.49 1.23 -0.35
N ALA A 73 -10.16 0.02 -0.82
CA ALA A 73 -8.79 -0.45 -0.98
C ALA A 73 -8.61 -1.15 -2.32
N TYR A 74 -7.39 -1.07 -2.86
CA TYR A 74 -7.10 -1.85 -4.06
C TYR A 74 -6.98 -3.34 -3.72
N VAL A 75 -7.56 -4.17 -4.56
CA VAL A 75 -7.51 -5.62 -4.42
C VAL A 75 -6.99 -6.24 -5.71
N ARG A 76 -5.92 -6.99 -5.61
CA ARG A 76 -5.39 -7.84 -6.68
C ARG A 76 -5.39 -9.32 -6.33
N GLY A 77 -5.91 -9.68 -5.17
CA GLY A 77 -5.68 -11.00 -4.60
C GLY A 77 -4.26 -11.15 -4.05
N GLY A 78 -4.04 -12.18 -3.26
CA GLY A 78 -2.76 -12.48 -2.62
C GLY A 78 -2.78 -12.23 -1.12
N SER A 79 -1.83 -12.86 -0.43
CA SER A 79 -1.75 -12.89 1.03
C SER A 79 -1.59 -11.51 1.66
N TRP A 80 -0.82 -10.62 1.02
CA TRP A 80 -0.57 -9.27 1.53
C TRP A 80 -1.85 -8.44 1.70
N ILE A 81 -2.69 -8.40 0.65
CA ILE A 81 -3.94 -7.62 0.70
C ILE A 81 -4.98 -8.29 1.59
N THR A 82 -4.96 -9.63 1.68
CA THR A 82 -5.79 -10.38 2.60
C THR A 82 -5.45 -9.98 4.03
N ALA A 83 -4.18 -10.01 4.44
CA ALA A 83 -3.75 -9.59 5.77
C ALA A 83 -4.15 -8.14 6.07
N TYR A 84 -3.96 -7.23 5.13
CA TYR A 84 -4.31 -5.81 5.27
C TYR A 84 -5.81 -5.57 5.50
N ILE A 85 -6.69 -6.26 4.75
CA ILE A 85 -8.15 -6.11 4.88
C ILE A 85 -8.70 -6.89 6.09
N GLU A 86 -8.23 -8.12 6.31
CA GLU A 86 -8.68 -8.95 7.44
C GLU A 86 -8.28 -8.30 8.77
N ALA A 87 -7.10 -7.71 8.87
CA ALA A 87 -6.70 -6.94 10.06
C ALA A 87 -7.63 -5.75 10.34
N ALA A 88 -8.04 -5.02 9.27
CA ALA A 88 -9.02 -3.95 9.40
C ALA A 88 -10.36 -4.46 9.94
N ARG A 89 -10.85 -5.58 9.38
CA ARG A 89 -12.13 -6.19 9.80
C ARG A 89 -12.08 -6.69 11.22
N PHE A 90 -11.00 -7.38 11.58
CA PHE A 90 -10.81 -7.91 12.92
C PHE A 90 -10.76 -6.79 13.96
N TYR A 91 -9.99 -5.72 13.69
CA TYR A 91 -9.93 -4.57 14.59
C TYR A 91 -11.27 -3.85 14.70
N ALA A 92 -11.96 -3.62 13.59
CA ALA A 92 -13.27 -2.98 13.60
C ALA A 92 -14.31 -3.80 14.40
N GLU A 93 -14.35 -5.13 14.23
CA GLU A 93 -15.23 -6.03 14.97
C GLU A 93 -14.93 -5.98 16.49
N ASP A 94 -13.65 -6.04 16.88
CA ASP A 94 -13.23 -5.95 18.29
C ASP A 94 -13.63 -4.61 18.90
N GLN A 95 -13.55 -3.54 18.13
CA GLN A 95 -13.89 -2.20 18.57
C GLN A 95 -15.38 -1.85 18.43
N GLY A 96 -16.23 -2.76 17.95
CA GLY A 96 -17.65 -2.54 17.75
C GLY A 96 -17.99 -1.59 16.61
N ILE A 97 -17.10 -1.44 15.62
CA ILE A 97 -17.26 -0.57 14.45
C ILE A 97 -17.83 -1.38 13.27
N GLU A 98 -18.88 -0.89 12.61
CA GLU A 98 -19.33 -1.42 11.32
C GLU A 98 -18.35 -1.00 10.22
N LEU A 99 -17.73 -1.97 9.53
CA LEU A 99 -16.77 -1.71 8.45
C LEU A 99 -17.31 -2.18 7.09
N ASP A 100 -17.72 -1.22 6.22
CA ASP A 100 -18.11 -1.48 4.83
C ASP A 100 -16.85 -1.46 3.93
N VAL A 101 -16.37 -2.64 3.49
CA VAL A 101 -15.18 -2.76 2.65
C VAL A 101 -15.56 -2.90 1.19
N ARG A 102 -15.12 -1.95 0.35
CA ARG A 102 -15.33 -1.96 -1.11
C ARG A 102 -14.00 -2.06 -1.85
N PRO A 103 -13.73 -3.22 -2.47
CA PRO A 103 -12.56 -3.37 -3.34
C PRO A 103 -12.69 -2.49 -4.59
N ASN A 104 -11.70 -1.64 -4.86
CA ASN A 104 -11.71 -0.78 -6.05
C ASN A 104 -11.21 -1.47 -7.33
N GLN A 105 -10.72 -2.71 -7.24
CA GLN A 105 -10.24 -3.52 -8.36
C GLN A 105 -9.18 -2.80 -9.22
N GLN A 106 -8.35 -1.96 -8.58
CA GLN A 106 -7.34 -1.12 -9.25
C GLN A 106 -7.93 -0.08 -10.22
N SER A 107 -9.18 0.29 -10.01
CA SER A 107 -9.84 1.35 -10.75
C SER A 107 -9.90 2.63 -9.92
N ALA A 108 -9.20 3.66 -10.36
CA ALA A 108 -9.27 4.98 -9.73
C ALA A 108 -10.69 5.58 -9.81
N GLN A 109 -11.41 5.32 -10.90
CA GLN A 109 -12.79 5.78 -11.06
C GLN A 109 -13.73 5.12 -10.05
N LYS A 110 -13.58 3.80 -9.84
CA LYS A 110 -14.37 3.09 -8.83
C LYS A 110 -14.05 3.62 -7.44
N GLN A 111 -12.78 3.84 -7.11
CA GLN A 111 -12.38 4.41 -5.82
C GLN A 111 -13.01 5.78 -5.58
N VAL A 112 -13.00 6.67 -6.57
CA VAL A 112 -13.67 7.98 -6.52
C VAL A 112 -15.18 7.82 -6.28
N SER A 113 -15.84 6.85 -6.94
CA SER A 113 -17.26 6.55 -6.72
C SER A 113 -17.54 6.07 -5.31
N ASP A 114 -16.72 5.10 -4.82
CA ASP A 114 -16.85 4.55 -3.47
C ASP A 114 -16.71 5.64 -2.39
N ILE A 115 -15.69 6.52 -2.50
CA ILE A 115 -15.50 7.64 -1.56
C ILE A 115 -16.74 8.57 -1.53
N ARG A 116 -17.26 8.93 -2.71
CA ARG A 116 -18.46 9.78 -2.79
C ARG A 116 -19.71 9.13 -2.22
N GLU A 117 -19.87 7.83 -2.45
CA GLU A 117 -21.02 7.09 -1.92
C GLU A 117 -20.93 6.97 -0.39
N PHE A 118 -19.76 6.71 0.18
CA PHE A 118 -19.55 6.73 1.63
C PHE A 118 -19.83 8.11 2.21
N ALA A 119 -19.30 9.18 1.62
CA ALA A 119 -19.52 10.55 2.09
C ALA A 119 -20.99 11.03 2.00
N ASN A 120 -21.80 10.42 1.13
CA ASN A 120 -23.21 10.75 0.98
C ASN A 120 -24.15 9.77 1.71
N SER A 121 -23.62 8.87 2.51
CA SER A 121 -24.37 7.90 3.30
C SER A 121 -24.13 8.10 4.80
N ASP A 122 -24.48 7.12 5.62
CA ASP A 122 -24.41 7.15 7.07
C ASP A 122 -23.05 6.74 7.66
N HIS A 123 -21.96 6.92 6.91
CA HIS A 123 -20.60 6.63 7.40
C HIS A 123 -20.03 7.82 8.15
N ASP A 124 -19.45 7.56 9.32
CA ASP A 124 -18.85 8.58 10.18
C ASP A 124 -17.46 9.01 9.69
N ALA A 125 -16.76 8.11 9.01
CA ALA A 125 -15.43 8.34 8.45
C ALA A 125 -15.14 7.40 7.27
N ILE A 126 -14.08 7.74 6.51
CA ILE A 126 -13.65 6.96 5.35
C ILE A 126 -12.17 6.58 5.49
N LEU A 127 -11.86 5.31 5.26
CA LEU A 127 -10.50 4.78 5.20
C LEU A 127 -10.13 4.45 3.75
N VAL A 128 -9.04 5.03 3.26
CA VAL A 128 -8.63 4.84 1.86
C VAL A 128 -7.24 4.21 1.75
N GLY A 129 -7.14 3.10 1.03
CA GLY A 129 -5.89 2.63 0.45
C GLY A 129 -5.80 3.15 -0.99
N VAL A 130 -5.10 4.25 -1.21
CA VAL A 130 -5.13 4.96 -2.50
C VAL A 130 -4.48 4.14 -3.61
N TRP A 131 -5.16 3.96 -4.73
CA TRP A 131 -4.61 3.27 -5.90
C TRP A 131 -3.67 4.17 -6.74
N GLN A 132 -4.10 5.40 -6.99
CA GLN A 132 -3.33 6.40 -7.72
C GLN A 132 -3.37 7.71 -6.94
N THR A 133 -2.23 8.18 -6.48
CA THR A 133 -2.06 9.29 -5.52
C THR A 133 -2.90 10.53 -5.83
N GLY A 134 -2.93 11.01 -7.07
CA GLY A 134 -3.68 12.22 -7.45
C GLY A 134 -5.12 11.99 -7.90
N ALA A 135 -5.52 10.75 -8.21
CA ALA A 135 -6.81 10.52 -8.85
C ALA A 135 -8.02 10.67 -7.92
N ALA A 136 -7.85 10.39 -6.63
CA ALA A 136 -8.92 10.45 -5.64
C ALA A 136 -9.00 11.79 -4.88
N GLU A 137 -8.03 12.70 -5.06
CA GLU A 137 -7.90 13.95 -4.30
C GLU A 137 -9.20 14.77 -4.25
N GLY A 138 -9.81 15.03 -5.41
CA GLY A 138 -11.04 15.82 -5.46
C GLY A 138 -12.23 15.17 -4.72
N ALA A 139 -12.31 13.83 -4.69
CA ALA A 139 -13.36 13.13 -3.95
C ALA A 139 -13.07 13.13 -2.44
N ILE A 140 -11.81 12.98 -2.05
CA ILE A 140 -11.35 13.08 -0.66
C ILE A 140 -11.67 14.46 -0.11
N ASN A 141 -11.25 15.53 -0.80
CA ASN A 141 -11.49 16.91 -0.36
C ASN A 141 -12.99 17.22 -0.26
N GLN A 142 -13.80 16.72 -1.20
CA GLN A 142 -15.26 16.88 -1.13
C GLN A 142 -15.88 16.17 0.08
N ALA A 143 -15.41 14.98 0.44
CA ALA A 143 -15.88 14.24 1.60
C ALA A 143 -15.54 15.00 2.90
N ILE A 144 -14.31 15.46 3.05
CA ILE A 144 -13.85 16.22 4.24
C ILE A 144 -14.63 17.54 4.37
N GLN A 145 -14.77 18.30 3.29
CA GLN A 145 -15.53 19.56 3.28
C GLN A 145 -17.03 19.33 3.55
N GLY A 146 -17.53 18.14 3.25
CA GLY A 146 -18.88 17.69 3.59
C GLY A 146 -19.07 17.25 5.04
N GLY A 147 -17.98 17.17 5.82
CA GLY A 147 -17.98 16.76 7.22
C GLY A 147 -17.65 15.29 7.47
N THR A 148 -17.28 14.51 6.44
CA THR A 148 -16.86 13.12 6.58
C THR A 148 -15.33 13.04 6.47
N PRO A 149 -14.58 12.84 7.57
CA PRO A 149 -13.13 12.79 7.56
C PRO A 149 -12.62 11.56 6.78
N VAL A 150 -11.49 11.74 6.09
CA VAL A 150 -10.83 10.68 5.31
C VAL A 150 -9.42 10.45 5.83
N PHE A 151 -9.10 9.22 6.18
CA PHE A 151 -7.78 8.78 6.57
C PHE A 151 -7.19 7.90 5.47
N ALA A 152 -5.88 8.03 5.23
CA ALA A 152 -5.20 7.21 4.23
C ALA A 152 -4.30 6.17 4.89
N THR A 153 -4.21 4.97 4.29
CA THR A 153 -3.31 3.91 4.76
C THR A 153 -2.58 3.24 3.59
N ASN A 154 -1.37 2.76 3.85
CA ASN A 154 -0.49 2.05 2.92
C ASN A 154 0.02 2.88 1.73
N ALA A 155 -0.85 3.55 1.00
CA ALA A 155 -0.49 4.41 -0.11
C ALA A 155 -1.05 5.82 0.12
N ASP A 156 -0.19 6.80 -0.11
CA ASP A 156 -0.46 8.20 0.17
C ASP A 156 -1.34 8.88 -0.89
N THR A 157 -2.01 9.96 -0.49
CA THR A 157 -2.80 10.84 -1.37
C THR A 157 -2.12 12.18 -1.59
N SER A 158 -2.48 12.89 -2.65
CA SER A 158 -2.07 14.29 -2.87
C SER A 158 -2.93 15.31 -2.08
N SER A 159 -4.02 14.86 -1.44
CA SER A 159 -4.83 15.74 -0.61
C SER A 159 -4.06 16.18 0.65
N SER A 160 -3.96 17.48 0.87
CA SER A 160 -3.42 18.05 2.11
C SER A 160 -4.45 18.17 3.23
N GLU A 161 -5.71 17.80 2.98
CA GLU A 161 -6.81 17.99 3.93
C GLU A 161 -7.06 16.76 4.83
N ILE A 162 -6.40 15.63 4.57
CA ILE A 162 -6.57 14.44 5.42
C ILE A 162 -5.92 14.64 6.79
N PRO A 163 -6.58 14.20 7.90
CA PRO A 163 -6.00 14.30 9.23
C PRO A 163 -4.74 13.46 9.41
N LEU A 164 -4.68 12.27 8.79
CA LEU A 164 -3.55 11.34 8.94
C LEU A 164 -3.42 10.38 7.76
N TYR A 165 -2.18 10.17 7.33
CA TYR A 165 -1.75 9.03 6.54
C TYR A 165 -0.94 8.06 7.42
N VAL A 166 -1.24 6.77 7.39
CA VAL A 166 -0.47 5.72 8.07
C VAL A 166 0.16 4.80 7.04
N GLY A 167 1.46 4.69 7.07
CA GLY A 167 2.17 3.86 6.11
C GLY A 167 3.68 3.81 6.35
N PHE A 168 4.30 2.97 5.56
CA PHE A 168 5.71 2.65 5.60
C PHE A 168 6.50 3.52 4.59
N SER A 169 7.79 3.74 4.86
CA SER A 169 8.67 4.39 3.91
C SER A 169 9.15 3.39 2.84
N ASN A 170 8.55 3.43 1.66
CA ASN A 170 8.96 2.58 0.55
C ASN A 170 10.40 2.82 0.10
N TYR A 171 10.90 4.07 0.23
CA TYR A 171 12.30 4.40 -0.06
C TYR A 171 13.25 3.70 0.93
N ASP A 172 12.98 3.84 2.25
CA ASP A 172 13.81 3.23 3.28
C ASP A 172 13.76 1.69 3.19
N GLY A 173 12.62 1.12 2.79
CA GLY A 173 12.52 -0.33 2.54
C GLY A 173 13.39 -0.81 1.39
N GLY A 174 13.42 -0.04 0.30
CA GLY A 174 14.35 -0.31 -0.80
C GLY A 174 15.81 -0.20 -0.37
N ALA A 175 16.15 0.85 0.39
CA ALA A 175 17.49 1.06 0.94
C ALA A 175 17.88 -0.08 1.89
N SER A 176 17.01 -0.48 2.81
CA SER A 176 17.26 -1.61 3.70
C SER A 176 17.45 -2.94 2.94
N SER A 177 16.65 -3.16 1.87
CA SER A 177 16.85 -4.33 1.01
C SER A 177 18.22 -4.33 0.32
N ALA A 178 18.73 -3.16 -0.04
CA ALA A 178 20.08 -3.01 -0.58
C ALA A 178 21.17 -3.32 0.45
N GLU A 179 21.02 -2.85 1.67
CA GLU A 179 21.93 -3.18 2.78
C GLU A 179 21.97 -4.68 3.04
N GLN A 180 20.81 -5.36 3.02
CA GLN A 180 20.77 -6.82 3.14
C GLN A 180 21.43 -7.52 1.95
N MET A 181 21.26 -7.00 0.73
CA MET A 181 21.94 -7.51 -0.46
C MET A 181 23.47 -7.40 -0.33
N LEU A 182 23.97 -6.26 0.14
CA LEU A 182 25.41 -6.06 0.37
C LEU A 182 25.95 -7.05 1.40
N ASN A 183 25.23 -7.24 2.50
CA ASN A 183 25.61 -8.22 3.53
C ASN A 183 25.66 -9.65 2.95
N ALA A 184 24.69 -10.03 2.14
CA ALA A 184 24.64 -11.35 1.51
C ALA A 184 25.78 -11.54 0.50
N LEU A 185 26.04 -10.53 -0.34
CA LEU A 185 27.11 -10.55 -1.35
C LEU A 185 28.50 -10.63 -0.70
N GLU A 186 28.75 -9.88 0.39
CA GLU A 186 30.01 -9.92 1.12
C GLU A 186 30.24 -11.29 1.76
N GLN A 187 29.20 -11.94 2.29
CA GLN A 187 29.29 -13.28 2.85
C GLN A 187 29.53 -14.36 1.79
N GLN A 188 28.83 -14.25 0.65
CA GLN A 188 28.84 -15.27 -0.40
C GLN A 188 30.04 -15.12 -1.34
N TYR A 189 30.50 -13.89 -1.62
CA TYR A 189 31.52 -13.57 -2.60
C TYR A 189 32.57 -12.57 -2.07
N PRO A 190 33.24 -12.85 -0.92
CA PRO A 190 34.14 -11.89 -0.27
C PRO A 190 35.32 -11.47 -1.16
N ASP A 191 35.85 -12.40 -1.95
CA ASP A 191 37.05 -12.21 -2.79
C ASP A 191 36.75 -11.69 -4.20
N LYS A 192 35.48 -11.42 -4.53
CA LYS A 192 35.08 -10.95 -5.86
C LYS A 192 35.21 -9.43 -5.97
N ASP A 193 35.94 -8.96 -6.99
CA ASP A 193 36.21 -7.54 -7.21
C ASP A 193 34.93 -6.72 -7.53
N THR A 194 33.98 -7.30 -8.27
CA THR A 194 32.76 -6.64 -8.70
C THR A 194 31.58 -7.58 -8.63
N TRP A 195 30.50 -7.16 -7.99
CA TRP A 195 29.23 -7.86 -7.91
C TRP A 195 28.24 -7.31 -8.93
N ARG A 196 27.67 -8.19 -9.74
CA ARG A 196 26.65 -7.87 -10.73
C ARG A 196 25.26 -8.09 -10.14
N VAL A 197 24.44 -7.05 -10.10
CA VAL A 197 23.14 -7.08 -9.44
C VAL A 197 22.02 -6.66 -10.40
N LEU A 198 20.88 -7.37 -10.35
CA LEU A 198 19.64 -6.98 -11.03
C LEU A 198 18.67 -6.31 -10.06
N ASN A 199 17.98 -5.29 -10.53
CA ASN A 199 16.83 -4.69 -9.85
C ASN A 199 15.54 -5.08 -10.61
N VAL A 200 14.63 -5.82 -9.95
CA VAL A 200 13.30 -6.15 -10.50
C VAL A 200 12.26 -5.25 -9.84
N ARG A 201 11.88 -4.18 -10.54
CA ARG A 201 10.96 -3.15 -10.04
C ARG A 201 9.49 -3.48 -10.31
N GLY A 202 8.59 -2.86 -9.56
CA GLY A 202 7.14 -2.92 -9.78
C GLY A 202 6.67 -2.07 -10.98
N VAL A 203 5.37 -1.77 -11.00
CA VAL A 203 4.70 -1.02 -12.08
C VAL A 203 5.35 0.34 -12.29
N GLN A 204 5.70 0.64 -13.53
CA GLN A 204 6.25 1.94 -13.89
C GLN A 204 5.22 3.06 -13.65
N GLY A 205 5.66 4.15 -12.99
CA GLY A 205 4.78 5.27 -12.63
C GLY A 205 4.02 5.07 -11.31
N ASN A 206 4.05 3.88 -10.70
CA ASN A 206 3.55 3.68 -9.36
C ASN A 206 4.55 4.24 -8.34
N GLN A 207 4.07 5.04 -7.38
CA GLN A 207 4.92 5.73 -6.41
C GLN A 207 5.74 4.76 -5.56
N SER A 208 5.10 3.74 -4.99
CA SER A 208 5.79 2.76 -4.14
C SER A 208 6.85 1.99 -4.92
N ALA A 209 6.55 1.59 -6.18
CA ALA A 209 7.53 0.93 -7.05
C ALA A 209 8.75 1.81 -7.34
N ASN A 210 8.51 3.10 -7.60
CA ASN A 210 9.59 4.05 -7.88
C ASN A 210 10.45 4.28 -6.63
N GLN A 211 9.83 4.48 -5.46
CA GLN A 211 10.52 4.72 -4.20
C GLN A 211 11.35 3.50 -3.76
N ARG A 212 10.79 2.28 -3.80
CA ARG A 212 11.51 1.04 -3.49
C ARG A 212 12.71 0.84 -4.40
N SER A 213 12.53 1.02 -5.70
CA SER A 213 13.63 0.92 -6.68
C SER A 213 14.66 2.02 -6.48
N GLN A 214 14.25 3.26 -6.20
CA GLN A 214 15.18 4.38 -5.98
C GLN A 214 16.02 4.17 -4.72
N GLY A 215 15.40 3.80 -3.58
CA GLY A 215 16.13 3.53 -2.34
C GLY A 215 17.16 2.42 -2.51
N PHE A 216 16.81 1.33 -3.21
CA PHE A 216 17.75 0.27 -3.54
C PHE A 216 18.91 0.77 -4.41
N LEU A 217 18.61 1.49 -5.49
CA LEU A 217 19.62 1.97 -6.44
C LEU A 217 20.55 3.02 -5.84
N ASP A 218 20.07 3.90 -4.96
CA ASP A 218 20.89 4.93 -4.33
C ASP A 218 21.96 4.31 -3.42
N VAL A 219 21.58 3.32 -2.59
CA VAL A 219 22.55 2.58 -1.76
C VAL A 219 23.56 1.81 -2.61
N MET A 220 23.10 1.15 -3.67
CA MET A 220 24.00 0.40 -4.56
C MET A 220 24.98 1.32 -5.31
N ALA A 221 24.55 2.53 -5.69
CA ALA A 221 25.38 3.51 -6.41
C ALA A 221 26.53 4.07 -5.54
N GLU A 222 26.45 3.96 -4.22
CA GLU A 222 27.52 4.36 -3.29
C GLU A 222 28.62 3.30 -3.15
N GLN A 223 28.43 2.11 -3.74
CA GLN A 223 29.34 0.97 -3.57
C GLN A 223 30.24 0.77 -4.80
N ASP A 224 31.53 0.95 -4.63
CA ASP A 224 32.52 0.78 -5.72
C ASP A 224 32.55 -0.65 -6.30
N ARG A 225 32.15 -1.66 -5.50
CA ARG A 225 32.14 -3.08 -5.88
C ARG A 225 30.85 -3.55 -6.54
N VAL A 226 29.84 -2.67 -6.68
CA VAL A 226 28.53 -3.06 -7.22
C VAL A 226 28.31 -2.48 -8.62
N GLU A 227 27.91 -3.35 -9.54
CA GLU A 227 27.38 -2.97 -10.84
C GLU A 227 25.91 -3.38 -10.92
N VAL A 228 24.98 -2.42 -10.88
CA VAL A 228 23.58 -2.69 -11.22
C VAL A 228 23.47 -2.81 -12.73
N VAL A 229 23.48 -4.05 -13.22
CA VAL A 229 23.57 -4.35 -14.66
C VAL A 229 22.28 -4.07 -15.41
N GLN A 230 21.11 -4.11 -14.75
CA GLN A 230 19.82 -3.79 -15.35
C GLN A 230 18.74 -3.56 -14.31
N THR A 231 17.75 -2.73 -14.65
CA THR A 231 16.44 -2.66 -13.99
C THR A 231 15.39 -3.29 -14.90
N LEU A 232 14.75 -4.36 -14.43
CA LEU A 232 13.68 -5.09 -15.12
C LEU A 232 12.31 -4.64 -14.60
N ASN A 233 11.30 -4.60 -15.46
CA ASN A 233 9.93 -4.31 -15.06
C ASN A 233 9.20 -5.64 -14.77
N GLY A 234 8.93 -5.91 -13.50
CA GLY A 234 8.21 -7.10 -13.04
C GLY A 234 6.72 -6.85 -12.77
N GLU A 235 6.27 -5.59 -12.87
CA GLU A 235 4.85 -5.15 -12.85
C GLU A 235 4.03 -5.64 -11.64
N TYR A 236 4.70 -5.94 -10.50
CA TYR A 236 4.10 -6.60 -9.34
C TYR A 236 3.45 -7.96 -9.66
N ALA A 237 3.83 -8.57 -10.77
CA ALA A 237 3.29 -9.84 -11.26
C ALA A 237 4.36 -10.93 -11.26
N ARG A 238 3.99 -12.10 -10.73
CA ARG A 238 4.90 -13.25 -10.58
C ARG A 238 5.39 -13.78 -11.93
N ASP A 239 4.48 -13.94 -12.86
CA ASP A 239 4.74 -14.47 -14.21
C ASP A 239 5.58 -13.50 -15.06
N VAL A 240 5.32 -12.19 -14.97
CA VAL A 240 6.11 -11.17 -15.64
C VAL A 240 7.54 -11.12 -15.08
N ALA A 241 7.70 -11.10 -13.76
CA ALA A 241 9.03 -11.12 -13.14
C ALA A 241 9.79 -12.41 -13.47
N GLN A 242 9.10 -13.56 -13.50
CA GLN A 242 9.70 -14.83 -13.88
C GLN A 242 10.21 -14.80 -15.33
N SER A 243 9.37 -14.41 -16.29
CA SER A 243 9.74 -14.41 -17.71
C SER A 243 10.86 -13.40 -17.99
N THR A 244 10.73 -12.14 -17.51
CA THR A 244 11.74 -11.10 -17.77
C THR A 244 13.08 -11.42 -17.14
N THR A 245 13.10 -12.01 -15.93
CA THR A 245 14.34 -12.44 -15.28
C THR A 245 14.97 -13.61 -16.04
N GLN A 246 14.20 -14.62 -16.40
CA GLN A 246 14.69 -15.79 -17.16
C GLN A 246 15.25 -15.37 -18.51
N GLU A 247 14.56 -14.57 -19.29
CA GLU A 247 15.02 -14.06 -20.59
C GLU A 247 16.31 -13.25 -20.46
N TRP A 248 16.36 -12.37 -19.46
CA TRP A 248 17.54 -11.54 -19.27
C TRP A 248 18.77 -12.38 -18.91
N VAL A 249 18.65 -13.32 -17.94
CA VAL A 249 19.75 -14.20 -17.50
C VAL A 249 20.20 -15.11 -18.63
N GLN A 250 19.30 -15.64 -19.45
CA GLN A 250 19.67 -16.46 -20.62
C GLN A 250 20.46 -15.66 -21.66
N ALA A 251 20.12 -14.39 -21.88
CA ALA A 251 20.78 -13.56 -22.88
C ALA A 251 22.11 -12.94 -22.39
N ASN A 252 22.25 -12.65 -21.10
CA ASN A 252 23.35 -11.84 -20.54
C ASN A 252 24.22 -12.60 -19.53
N GLY A 253 23.86 -13.84 -19.22
CA GLY A 253 24.56 -14.67 -18.25
C GLY A 253 24.17 -14.37 -16.80
N ARG A 254 24.82 -15.08 -15.90
CA ARG A 254 24.56 -15.07 -14.47
C ARG A 254 24.89 -13.73 -13.82
N VAL A 255 24.14 -13.39 -12.77
CA VAL A 255 24.41 -12.30 -11.83
C VAL A 255 24.71 -12.85 -10.44
N ASP A 256 25.17 -11.99 -9.53
CA ASP A 256 25.52 -12.36 -8.17
C ASP A 256 24.37 -12.07 -7.20
N GLY A 257 23.53 -11.09 -7.51
CA GLY A 257 22.38 -10.75 -6.70
C GLY A 257 21.19 -10.28 -7.53
N ILE A 258 19.98 -10.50 -7.01
CA ILE A 258 18.72 -10.00 -7.59
C ILE A 258 17.85 -9.44 -6.47
N TYR A 259 17.49 -8.17 -6.59
CA TYR A 259 16.50 -7.53 -5.75
C TYR A 259 15.12 -7.54 -6.40
N SER A 260 14.08 -7.75 -5.63
CA SER A 260 12.68 -7.73 -6.07
C SER A 260 11.84 -6.77 -5.24
N GLY A 261 11.16 -5.85 -5.89
CA GLY A 261 10.38 -4.77 -5.22
C GLY A 261 9.09 -5.23 -4.54
N ASN A 262 8.71 -6.53 -4.58
CA ASN A 262 7.65 -7.13 -3.75
C ASN A 262 7.70 -8.66 -3.77
N LEU A 263 6.88 -9.28 -2.90
CA LEU A 263 6.78 -10.75 -2.74
C LEU A 263 6.44 -11.49 -4.04
N SER A 264 5.49 -11.01 -4.83
CA SER A 264 5.06 -11.69 -6.06
C SER A 264 6.18 -11.77 -7.09
N MET A 265 6.92 -10.68 -7.25
CA MET A 265 8.08 -10.63 -8.15
C MET A 265 9.24 -11.49 -7.61
N GLY A 266 9.49 -11.48 -6.29
CA GLY A 266 10.49 -12.33 -5.66
C GLY A 266 10.24 -13.82 -5.91
N LEU A 267 9.00 -14.27 -5.72
CA LEU A 267 8.58 -15.64 -6.07
C LEU A 267 8.71 -15.93 -7.58
N GLY A 268 8.54 -14.91 -8.44
CA GLY A 268 8.80 -15.01 -9.87
C GLY A 268 10.28 -15.21 -10.17
N VAL A 269 11.16 -14.45 -9.52
CA VAL A 269 12.63 -14.60 -9.62
C VAL A 269 13.08 -15.99 -9.17
N VAL A 270 12.58 -16.49 -8.03
CA VAL A 270 12.83 -17.86 -7.57
C VAL A 270 12.38 -18.88 -8.62
N GLY A 271 11.22 -18.68 -9.25
CA GLY A 271 10.73 -19.52 -10.35
C GLY A 271 11.65 -19.49 -11.58
N ALA A 272 12.16 -18.32 -11.97
CA ALA A 272 13.08 -18.15 -13.07
C ALA A 272 14.40 -18.90 -12.83
N LEU A 273 15.01 -18.71 -11.64
CA LEU A 273 16.25 -19.38 -11.28
C LEU A 273 16.09 -20.91 -11.21
N ARG A 274 14.94 -21.39 -10.71
CA ARG A 274 14.62 -22.83 -10.71
C ARG A 274 14.54 -23.40 -12.12
N ASN A 275 13.91 -22.70 -13.05
CA ASN A 275 13.80 -23.14 -14.46
C ASN A 275 15.14 -23.12 -15.18
N LEU A 276 16.10 -22.33 -14.69
CA LEU A 276 17.45 -22.24 -15.25
C LEU A 276 18.45 -23.18 -14.58
N ASP A 277 18.01 -24.00 -13.62
CA ASP A 277 18.87 -24.84 -12.77
C ASP A 277 19.95 -24.03 -12.03
N MET A 278 19.63 -22.77 -11.65
CA MET A 278 20.51 -21.82 -10.96
C MET A 278 20.06 -21.52 -9.52
N LEU A 279 18.99 -22.15 -9.03
CA LEU A 279 18.51 -21.96 -7.68
C LEU A 279 19.30 -22.84 -6.71
N VAL A 280 20.21 -22.20 -5.98
CA VAL A 280 21.09 -22.85 -5.03
C VAL A 280 20.97 -22.14 -3.68
N PRO A 281 20.89 -22.85 -2.54
CA PRO A 281 20.79 -22.22 -1.22
C PRO A 281 22.02 -21.38 -0.85
N ARG A 282 21.86 -20.45 0.05
CA ARG A 282 22.94 -19.62 0.61
C ARG A 282 24.06 -20.49 1.19
N GLY A 283 25.30 -20.06 0.95
CA GLY A 283 26.51 -20.73 1.41
C GLY A 283 26.99 -21.85 0.49
N GLU A 284 26.22 -22.24 -0.52
CA GLU A 284 26.63 -23.21 -1.52
C GLU A 284 27.28 -22.50 -2.73
N GLU A 285 28.19 -23.20 -3.42
CA GLU A 285 28.80 -22.68 -4.64
C GLU A 285 27.70 -22.45 -5.71
N GLY A 286 27.67 -21.25 -6.23
CA GLY A 286 26.69 -20.92 -7.23
C GLY A 286 25.39 -20.34 -6.68
N HIS A 287 25.31 -19.96 -5.41
CA HIS A 287 24.18 -19.20 -4.90
C HIS A 287 24.07 -17.83 -5.57
N ILE A 288 22.86 -17.35 -5.88
CA ILE A 288 22.57 -15.99 -6.30
C ILE A 288 21.85 -15.32 -5.13
N CYS A 289 22.44 -14.26 -4.57
CA CYS A 289 21.86 -13.56 -3.43
C CYS A 289 20.51 -12.94 -3.79
N LEU A 290 19.47 -13.26 -3.05
CA LEU A 290 18.11 -12.76 -3.29
C LEU A 290 17.63 -11.93 -2.11
N THR A 291 17.30 -10.67 -2.37
CA THR A 291 16.58 -9.83 -1.41
C THR A 291 15.31 -9.27 -2.00
N GLN A 292 14.33 -9.01 -1.16
CA GLN A 292 13.05 -8.51 -1.63
C GLN A 292 12.33 -7.64 -0.60
N MET A 293 11.30 -6.93 -1.08
CA MET A 293 10.27 -6.37 -0.24
C MET A 293 9.19 -7.41 0.02
N ASP A 294 8.59 -7.30 1.18
CA ASP A 294 7.46 -8.06 1.71
C ASP A 294 7.80 -9.53 2.04
N GLY A 295 7.53 -9.92 3.29
CA GLY A 295 7.35 -11.30 3.71
C GLY A 295 6.03 -11.88 3.20
N SER A 296 5.81 -13.15 3.40
CA SER A 296 4.51 -13.82 3.17
C SER A 296 4.55 -15.26 3.66
N PRO A 297 3.41 -15.96 3.70
CA PRO A 297 3.39 -17.41 3.97
C PRO A 297 4.27 -18.23 3.04
N GLU A 298 4.42 -17.77 1.76
CA GLU A 298 5.27 -18.45 0.79
C GLU A 298 6.73 -18.02 0.85
N VAL A 299 7.01 -16.76 1.26
CA VAL A 299 8.36 -16.18 1.29
C VAL A 299 9.13 -16.56 2.55
N ASN A 300 8.47 -16.51 3.73
CA ASN A 300 9.14 -16.74 5.00
C ASN A 300 9.86 -18.09 5.06
N PRO A 301 9.27 -19.22 4.62
CA PRO A 301 9.99 -20.51 4.56
C PRO A 301 11.21 -20.50 3.61
N LEU A 302 11.16 -19.71 2.50
CA LEU A 302 12.27 -19.58 1.58
C LEU A 302 13.43 -18.74 2.15
N VAL A 303 13.13 -17.84 3.08
CA VAL A 303 14.17 -17.16 3.87
C VAL A 303 14.77 -18.15 4.87
N GLY A 304 13.94 -18.97 5.50
CA GLY A 304 14.37 -19.98 6.46
C GLY A 304 15.31 -21.03 5.88
N ASP A 305 15.04 -21.50 4.66
CA ASP A 305 15.86 -22.51 3.99
C ASP A 305 17.06 -21.93 3.22
N GLY A 306 17.22 -20.60 3.21
CA GLY A 306 18.34 -19.91 2.55
C GLY A 306 18.19 -19.75 1.03
N THR A 307 17.02 -20.01 0.47
CA THR A 307 16.69 -19.70 -0.93
C THR A 307 16.65 -18.20 -1.17
N ILE A 308 16.08 -17.43 -0.23
CA ILE A 308 16.07 -15.96 -0.18
C ILE A 308 16.93 -15.53 1.00
N ASP A 309 17.82 -14.56 0.82
CA ASP A 309 18.73 -14.11 1.86
C ASP A 309 18.06 -13.25 2.91
N ALA A 310 17.18 -12.34 2.47
CA ALA A 310 16.39 -11.51 3.36
C ALA A 310 15.15 -10.93 2.66
N ALA A 311 14.10 -10.64 3.44
CA ALA A 311 12.96 -9.87 3.01
C ALA A 311 12.75 -8.68 3.95
N VAL A 312 12.58 -7.48 3.42
CA VAL A 312 12.21 -6.30 4.21
C VAL A 312 10.70 -6.22 4.24
N ASP A 313 10.13 -6.48 5.41
CA ASP A 313 8.70 -6.55 5.59
C ASP A 313 8.12 -5.27 6.21
N GLN A 314 6.92 -4.93 5.80
CA GLN A 314 6.17 -3.79 6.30
C GLN A 314 5.06 -4.28 7.23
N PRO A 315 4.77 -3.56 8.34
CA PRO A 315 3.75 -3.98 9.29
C PRO A 315 2.33 -3.69 8.76
N ASN A 316 1.98 -4.26 7.59
CA ASN A 316 0.76 -3.94 6.84
C ASN A 316 -0.53 -4.17 7.62
N TYR A 317 -0.53 -5.15 8.54
CA TYR A 317 -1.66 -5.49 9.39
C TYR A 317 -1.85 -4.55 10.60
N PHE A 318 -0.92 -3.59 10.81
CA PHE A 318 -1.06 -2.49 11.75
C PHE A 318 -1.59 -1.20 11.13
N TYR A 319 -1.50 -1.01 9.81
CA TYR A 319 -1.84 0.29 9.20
C TYR A 319 -3.27 0.73 9.48
N ASN A 320 -4.23 -0.16 9.23
CA ASN A 320 -5.64 0.14 9.43
C ASN A 320 -6.02 0.25 10.92
N PRO A 321 -5.57 -0.64 11.82
CA PRO A 321 -5.76 -0.46 13.25
C PRO A 321 -5.24 0.87 13.79
N ILE A 322 -4.02 1.27 13.45
CA ILE A 322 -3.45 2.56 13.85
C ILE A 322 -4.29 3.73 13.31
N ALA A 323 -4.67 3.68 12.03
CA ALA A 323 -5.50 4.71 11.44
C ALA A 323 -6.89 4.79 12.08
N MET A 324 -7.54 3.65 12.37
CA MET A 324 -8.84 3.60 13.03
C MET A 324 -8.79 4.07 14.48
N TYR A 325 -7.68 3.82 15.19
CA TYR A 325 -7.47 4.36 16.52
C TYR A 325 -7.51 5.89 16.51
N TYR A 326 -6.69 6.53 15.69
CA TYR A 326 -6.68 8.00 15.57
C TYR A 326 -7.95 8.55 14.93
N MET A 327 -8.59 7.81 14.04
CA MET A 327 -9.87 8.18 13.46
C MET A 327 -10.97 8.28 14.53
N ARG A 328 -10.97 7.35 15.50
CA ARG A 328 -11.89 7.38 16.64
C ARG A 328 -11.64 8.62 17.50
N GLU A 329 -10.41 8.82 17.94
CA GLU A 329 -10.03 9.99 18.73
C GLU A 329 -10.42 11.29 18.01
N TYR A 330 -10.20 11.36 16.70
CA TYR A 330 -10.52 12.52 15.88
C TYR A 330 -12.02 12.79 15.78
N VAL A 331 -12.82 11.77 15.48
CA VAL A 331 -14.28 11.92 15.37
C VAL A 331 -14.90 12.24 16.74
N GLU A 332 -14.51 11.52 17.80
CA GLU A 332 -15.06 11.67 19.14
C GLU A 332 -14.67 13.01 19.80
N SER A 333 -13.51 13.57 19.45
CA SER A 333 -13.11 14.93 19.88
C SER A 333 -13.86 16.07 19.17
N GLY A 334 -14.68 15.75 18.15
CA GLY A 334 -15.32 16.73 17.30
C GLY A 334 -14.43 17.26 16.18
N MET A 335 -13.54 16.41 15.66
CA MET A 335 -12.57 16.70 14.59
C MET A 335 -11.46 17.67 15.03
N ASP A 336 -10.94 17.44 16.23
CA ASP A 336 -9.82 18.25 16.77
C ASP A 336 -8.48 17.66 16.29
N ASP A 337 -7.74 18.41 15.48
CA ASP A 337 -6.43 18.02 14.97
C ASP A 337 -5.39 17.78 16.08
N SER A 338 -5.60 18.28 17.29
CA SER A 338 -4.68 18.11 18.43
C SER A 338 -4.57 16.68 18.94
N VAL A 339 -5.51 15.79 18.55
CA VAL A 339 -5.43 14.35 18.88
C VAL A 339 -4.44 13.60 17.98
N ILE A 340 -4.08 14.18 16.84
CA ILE A 340 -3.05 13.63 15.95
C ILE A 340 -1.67 14.02 16.50
N PRO A 341 -0.73 13.09 16.67
CA PRO A 341 0.59 13.42 17.21
C PRO A 341 1.33 14.46 16.35
N GLU A 342 2.07 15.36 16.99
CA GLU A 342 2.78 16.43 16.30
C GLU A 342 3.83 15.91 15.33
N VAL A 343 3.96 16.57 14.16
CA VAL A 343 5.03 16.28 13.19
C VAL A 343 6.40 16.48 13.86
N GLY A 344 7.26 15.46 13.72
CA GLY A 344 8.58 15.40 14.36
C GLY A 344 8.61 14.60 15.66
N SER A 345 7.45 14.19 16.20
CA SER A 345 7.40 13.31 17.37
C SER A 345 7.61 11.84 17.00
N GLU A 346 7.92 11.04 18.01
CA GLU A 346 7.91 9.57 17.96
C GLU A 346 6.74 9.05 18.79
N VAL A 347 6.09 8.02 18.31
CA VAL A 347 5.00 7.32 19.00
C VAL A 347 5.45 5.89 19.25
N THR A 348 5.29 5.45 20.50
CA THR A 348 5.63 4.09 20.94
C THR A 348 4.40 3.35 21.43
N SER A 349 4.54 2.06 21.70
CA SER A 349 3.46 1.21 22.25
C SER A 349 2.99 1.65 23.62
N ASP A 350 3.77 2.43 24.38
CA ASP A 350 3.34 3.06 25.62
C ASP A 350 2.27 4.16 25.40
N GLN A 351 2.21 4.73 24.20
CA GLN A 351 1.32 5.83 23.83
C GLN A 351 0.17 5.36 22.93
N LEU A 352 0.40 4.32 22.13
CA LEU A 352 -0.58 3.74 21.22
C LEU A 352 -0.54 2.22 21.32
N THR A 353 -1.55 1.64 21.97
CA THR A 353 -1.69 0.19 22.08
C THR A 353 -2.73 -0.32 21.10
N ILE A 354 -2.32 -1.21 20.21
CA ILE A 354 -3.24 -2.03 19.43
C ILE A 354 -3.37 -3.36 20.19
N GLU A 355 -4.53 -3.56 20.78
CA GLU A 355 -4.83 -4.74 21.61
C GLU A 355 -4.57 -6.02 20.81
N SER A 356 -3.86 -6.98 21.43
CA SER A 356 -3.62 -8.26 20.78
C SER A 356 -4.92 -9.08 20.68
N GLY A 357 -5.05 -9.85 19.62
CA GLY A 357 -6.21 -10.70 19.37
C GLY A 357 -5.85 -12.04 18.76
N GLN A 358 -6.77 -12.99 18.78
CA GLN A 358 -6.56 -14.33 18.25
C GLN A 358 -7.14 -14.48 16.83
N HIS A 359 -6.28 -14.75 15.85
CA HIS A 359 -6.71 -15.12 14.50
C HIS A 359 -6.23 -16.53 14.18
N LYS A 360 -7.15 -17.46 13.95
CA LYS A 360 -6.85 -18.88 13.67
C LYS A 360 -5.87 -19.53 14.67
N GLY A 361 -5.93 -19.10 15.93
CA GLY A 361 -5.06 -19.62 16.99
C GLY A 361 -3.66 -19.00 17.04
N VAL A 362 -3.38 -17.98 16.24
CA VAL A 362 -2.19 -17.16 16.31
C VAL A 362 -2.53 -15.83 16.96
N GLU A 363 -1.72 -15.38 17.88
CA GLU A 363 -1.87 -14.08 18.53
C GLU A 363 -1.37 -12.99 17.59
N MET A 364 -2.29 -12.10 17.19
CA MET A 364 -1.96 -10.93 16.38
C MET A 364 -1.57 -9.76 17.28
N TRP A 365 -0.72 -8.88 16.77
CA TRP A 365 -0.31 -7.63 17.43
C TRP A 365 0.37 -7.81 18.79
N SER A 366 0.85 -9.03 19.11
CA SER A 366 1.61 -9.31 20.33
C SER A 366 2.93 -8.54 20.42
N GLU A 367 3.51 -8.19 19.27
CA GLU A 367 4.74 -7.41 19.16
C GLU A 367 4.48 -6.16 18.32
N PRO A 368 4.76 -4.96 18.84
CA PRO A 368 4.51 -3.69 18.12
C PRO A 368 5.61 -3.42 17.07
N ILE A 369 5.71 -4.27 16.05
CA ILE A 369 6.75 -4.18 15.00
C ILE A 369 6.71 -2.88 14.17
N TRP A 370 5.67 -2.08 14.31
CA TRP A 370 5.55 -0.75 13.74
C TRP A 370 6.36 0.31 14.50
N GLU A 371 6.78 0.01 15.72
CA GLU A 371 7.43 0.93 16.67
C GLU A 371 8.92 1.16 16.35
N PRO A 372 9.45 2.39 16.52
CA PRO A 372 8.68 3.61 16.74
C PRO A 372 7.94 4.07 15.48
N GLY A 373 6.69 4.54 15.66
CA GLY A 373 6.01 5.35 14.66
C GLY A 373 6.62 6.75 14.66
N VAL A 374 7.07 7.25 13.52
CA VAL A 374 7.69 8.57 13.42
C VAL A 374 6.78 9.50 12.65
N MET A 375 6.31 10.56 13.31
CA MET A 375 5.48 11.57 12.66
C MET A 375 6.28 12.42 11.69
N ARG A 376 5.84 12.46 10.45
CA ARG A 376 6.42 13.27 9.37
C ARG A 376 5.33 14.11 8.72
N GLU A 377 5.73 15.03 7.88
CA GLU A 377 4.84 15.69 6.93
C GLU A 377 5.09 15.11 5.52
N GLN A 378 4.03 14.82 4.82
CA GLN A 378 4.09 14.42 3.40
C GLN A 378 2.86 14.97 2.69
N ASN A 379 3.04 15.57 1.51
CA ASN A 379 1.97 16.18 0.71
C ASN A 379 1.10 17.21 1.46
N GLY A 380 1.63 17.83 2.53
CA GLY A 380 0.93 18.84 3.32
C GLY A 380 0.04 18.30 4.44
N HIS A 381 0.12 17.01 4.75
CA HIS A 381 -0.61 16.38 5.86
C HIS A 381 0.31 15.52 6.75
N PRO A 382 -0.11 15.21 8.01
CA PRO A 382 0.62 14.31 8.89
C PRO A 382 0.75 12.90 8.34
N TRP A 383 1.95 12.34 8.43
CA TRP A 383 2.26 10.96 8.10
C TRP A 383 2.80 10.20 9.31
N PHE A 384 2.06 9.22 9.78
CA PHE A 384 2.53 8.24 10.74
C PHE A 384 3.37 7.19 10.00
N ARG A 385 4.68 7.41 9.99
CA ARG A 385 5.63 6.50 9.36
C ARG A 385 5.94 5.34 10.28
N THR A 386 5.45 4.16 9.96
CA THR A 386 5.77 2.94 10.68
C THR A 386 7.20 2.47 10.40
N ASN A 387 7.78 1.73 11.35
CA ASN A 387 9.01 0.99 11.15
C ASN A 387 8.80 -0.19 10.20
N SER A 388 9.86 -0.96 9.93
CA SER A 388 9.85 -2.19 9.13
C SER A 388 10.62 -3.29 9.87
N VAL A 389 10.39 -4.54 9.46
CA VAL A 389 11.11 -5.70 9.97
C VAL A 389 11.94 -6.32 8.86
N VAL A 390 13.19 -6.62 9.14
CA VAL A 390 14.01 -7.44 8.24
C VAL A 390 13.82 -8.90 8.62
N ILE A 391 13.23 -9.68 7.72
CA ILE A 391 13.08 -11.12 7.87
C ILE A 391 14.38 -11.79 7.41
N THR A 392 14.96 -12.57 8.30
CA THR A 392 16.18 -13.35 8.10
C THR A 392 15.98 -14.78 8.55
N GLN A 393 17.00 -15.63 8.43
CA GLN A 393 16.95 -16.99 8.99
C GLN A 393 16.76 -17.05 10.50
N GLU A 394 17.02 -15.96 11.22
CA GLU A 394 16.92 -15.91 12.68
C GLU A 394 15.48 -15.69 13.16
N ASN A 395 14.61 -15.09 12.30
CA ASN A 395 13.26 -14.66 12.70
C ASN A 395 12.14 -15.01 11.70
N TYR A 396 12.42 -15.75 10.62
CA TYR A 396 11.43 -16.06 9.57
C TYR A 396 10.17 -16.77 10.08
N ASP A 397 10.26 -17.49 11.17
CA ASP A 397 9.18 -18.29 11.77
C ASP A 397 8.47 -17.60 12.96
N GLN A 398 8.84 -16.34 13.23
CA GLN A 398 8.26 -15.62 14.36
C GLN A 398 6.76 -15.33 14.16
N PRO A 399 5.93 -15.54 15.20
CA PRO A 399 4.47 -15.42 15.09
C PRO A 399 4.00 -13.98 14.86
N PHE A 400 4.82 -12.98 15.14
CA PHE A 400 4.48 -11.57 14.88
C PHE A 400 4.60 -11.15 13.42
N LEU A 401 5.18 -11.97 12.55
CA LEU A 401 5.21 -11.68 11.12
C LEU A 401 3.84 -11.97 10.50
N TRP A 402 3.27 -11.01 9.79
CA TRP A 402 1.94 -11.18 9.20
C TRP A 402 1.85 -12.41 8.27
N GLY A 403 2.95 -12.74 7.57
CA GLY A 403 3.03 -13.94 6.75
C GLY A 403 2.85 -15.24 7.51
N ASN A 404 3.13 -15.28 8.81
CA ASN A 404 2.93 -16.44 9.68
C ASN A 404 1.54 -16.42 10.35
N VAL A 405 0.88 -15.26 10.39
CA VAL A 405 -0.49 -15.12 10.90
C VAL A 405 -1.52 -15.53 9.85
N TRP A 406 -1.32 -15.14 8.59
CA TRP A 406 -2.26 -15.37 7.48
C TRP A 406 -1.82 -16.50 6.52
N GLY A 407 -0.97 -17.41 6.98
CA GLY A 407 -0.49 -18.59 6.27
C GLY A 407 -1.47 -19.77 6.26
#